data_1c37b9e7f0c530c4e1b1fddeac7a07f3
#
_entry.id   1c37b9e7f0c530c4e1b1fddeac7a07f3
#
_cell.length_a   1.000
_cell.length_b   1.000
_cell.length_c   1.000
_cell.angle_alpha   90.00
_cell.angle_beta   90.00
_cell.angle_gamma   90.00
#
_symmetry.space_group_name_H-M   'P 1'
#
loop_
_entity.id
_entity.type
_entity.pdbx_description
1 polymer ?
#
loop_
_entity_poly.entity_id
_entity_poly.type
_entity_poly.pdbx_seq_one_letter_code
_entity_poly.pdbx_strand_id
1 'polypeptide(L)'
;SGNDSETTTIRGAFSKNQGRVEENGVTISGGTVENVYGAVTGGTGVAANNYVTLTGGTVDTEVAGGVGYQATGNTVTISGGTFSGYSGADVYGAKTTGGPGSSVSNNTVNLGAEDGTYTANLSRASIHGDNSTGGAVNNNTLNVRGKGITVYSVNNFDKYNFKLNNNIGSGDTMLTIR
;
A
#
# COMPACT_ATOMS: atom_id res chain seq x y z
N SER A 1 -7.92 -10.26 34.03
CA SER A 1 -8.35 -10.45 32.63
C SER A 1 -7.41 -9.65 31.78
N GLY A 2 -6.36 -10.32 31.25
CA GLY A 2 -5.45 -9.72 30.29
C GLY A 2 -6.19 -9.51 28.98
N ASN A 3 -6.19 -8.26 28.49
CA ASN A 3 -6.54 -7.97 27.12
C ASN A 3 -5.31 -8.34 26.27
N ASP A 4 -5.22 -9.59 25.84
CA ASP A 4 -4.32 -9.95 24.75
C ASP A 4 -4.91 -9.31 23.49
N SER A 5 -4.35 -8.15 23.13
CA SER A 5 -4.60 -7.52 21.84
C SER A 5 -3.96 -8.44 20.78
N GLU A 6 -4.72 -9.39 20.26
CA GLU A 6 -4.26 -10.22 19.16
C GLU A 6 -4.09 -9.31 17.93
N THR A 7 -2.84 -9.16 17.48
CA THR A 7 -2.51 -8.42 16.26
C THR A 7 -3.12 -9.12 15.05
N THR A 8 -4.16 -8.53 14.49
CA THR A 8 -4.82 -9.09 13.31
C THR A 8 -4.02 -8.78 12.06
N THR A 9 -3.27 -9.74 11.56
CA THR A 9 -2.54 -9.63 10.30
C THR A 9 -3.15 -10.53 9.22
N ILE A 10 -3.53 -9.93 8.10
CA ILE A 10 -4.02 -10.65 6.92
C ILE A 10 -2.92 -10.70 5.85
N ARG A 11 -2.71 -11.89 5.28
CA ARG A 11 -1.76 -12.13 4.19
C ARG A 11 -2.45 -12.94 3.10
N GLY A 12 -2.33 -12.52 1.84
CA GLY A 12 -2.78 -13.31 0.69
C GLY A 12 -1.98 -14.59 0.55
N ALA A 13 -0.65 -14.49 0.78
CA ALA A 13 0.21 -15.66 0.85
C ALA A 13 1.41 -15.41 1.77
N PHE A 14 2.01 -16.51 2.25
CA PHE A 14 3.19 -16.48 3.10
C PHE A 14 4.15 -17.62 2.77
N SER A 15 5.44 -17.29 2.62
CA SER A 15 6.53 -18.27 2.55
C SER A 15 7.56 -17.99 3.64
N LYS A 16 7.80 -18.95 4.51
CA LYS A 16 8.79 -18.79 5.60
C LYS A 16 10.23 -18.78 5.11
N ASN A 17 10.50 -19.47 4.02
CA ASN A 17 11.85 -19.67 3.48
C ASN A 17 12.05 -18.91 2.18
N GLN A 18 13.25 -19.05 1.59
CA GLN A 18 13.59 -18.53 0.27
C GLN A 18 12.66 -19.12 -0.80
N GLY A 19 11.69 -18.35 -1.24
CA GLY A 19 10.73 -18.76 -2.25
C GLY A 19 10.17 -17.56 -3.00
N ARG A 20 9.58 -17.84 -4.14
CA ARG A 20 8.83 -16.84 -4.89
C ARG A 20 7.34 -16.96 -4.54
N VAL A 21 6.74 -15.86 -4.12
CA VAL A 21 5.31 -15.74 -3.87
C VAL A 21 4.76 -14.66 -4.80
N GLU A 22 3.88 -15.06 -5.70
CA GLU A 22 3.41 -14.16 -6.76
C GLU A 22 1.93 -14.32 -7.06
N GLU A 23 1.35 -13.25 -7.61
CA GLU A 23 -0.04 -13.19 -8.09
C GLU A 23 -1.09 -13.46 -7.00
N ASN A 24 -0.73 -13.24 -5.74
CA ASN A 24 -1.65 -13.37 -4.62
C ASN A 24 -2.26 -12.03 -4.24
N GLY A 25 -3.46 -12.07 -3.70
CA GLY A 25 -4.16 -10.84 -3.34
C GLY A 25 -5.02 -10.93 -2.10
N VAL A 26 -5.26 -9.75 -1.53
CA VAL A 26 -6.18 -9.54 -0.41
C VAL A 26 -7.14 -8.43 -0.79
N THR A 27 -8.43 -8.65 -0.57
CA THR A 27 -9.45 -7.60 -0.67
C THR A 27 -10.10 -7.39 0.69
N ILE A 28 -10.11 -6.16 1.19
CA ILE A 28 -10.78 -5.74 2.42
C ILE A 28 -11.93 -4.81 2.07
N SER A 29 -13.14 -5.21 2.43
CA SER A 29 -14.37 -4.41 2.23
C SER A 29 -15.03 -3.97 3.54
N GLY A 30 -14.56 -4.46 4.69
CA GLY A 30 -15.10 -4.14 6.01
C GLY A 30 -14.28 -4.75 7.14
N GLY A 31 -14.71 -4.52 8.39
CA GLY A 31 -14.00 -4.98 9.58
C GLY A 31 -12.80 -4.11 9.97
N THR A 32 -12.08 -4.53 11.02
CA THR A 32 -10.88 -3.85 11.52
C THR A 32 -9.71 -4.83 11.51
N VAL A 33 -8.58 -4.40 10.97
CA VAL A 33 -7.34 -5.18 10.88
C VAL A 33 -6.16 -4.28 11.22
N GLU A 34 -5.09 -4.83 11.78
CA GLU A 34 -3.86 -4.08 12.02
C GLU A 34 -2.98 -4.02 10.77
N ASN A 35 -2.70 -5.17 10.17
CA ASN A 35 -1.80 -5.24 9.03
C ASN A 35 -2.40 -6.04 7.87
N VAL A 36 -2.16 -5.57 6.63
CA VAL A 36 -2.63 -6.23 5.41
C VAL A 36 -1.48 -6.34 4.41
N TYR A 37 -1.17 -7.55 3.98
CA TYR A 37 -0.12 -7.83 3.01
C TYR A 37 -0.65 -8.68 1.86
N GLY A 38 -0.37 -8.30 0.61
CA GLY A 38 -0.65 -9.14 -0.55
C GLY A 38 0.13 -10.45 -0.49
N ALA A 39 1.42 -10.37 -0.16
CA ALA A 39 2.24 -11.53 0.15
C ALA A 39 3.41 -11.17 1.08
N VAL A 40 3.92 -12.16 1.81
CA VAL A 40 5.12 -12.04 2.65
C VAL A 40 6.06 -13.21 2.41
N THR A 41 7.34 -12.92 2.20
CA THR A 41 8.39 -13.95 2.08
C THR A 41 9.48 -13.74 3.12
N GLY A 42 10.04 -14.83 3.63
CA GLY A 42 11.20 -14.83 4.51
C GLY A 42 12.52 -15.01 3.75
N GLY A 43 13.63 -14.88 4.46
CA GLY A 43 14.98 -15.07 3.90
C GLY A 43 15.25 -14.19 2.69
N THR A 44 15.78 -14.76 1.60
CA THR A 44 16.02 -14.08 0.32
C THR A 44 14.87 -14.26 -0.68
N GLY A 45 13.64 -14.47 -0.18
CA GLY A 45 12.47 -14.71 -1.00
C GLY A 45 12.01 -13.51 -1.83
N VAL A 46 11.24 -13.79 -2.88
CA VAL A 46 10.71 -12.82 -3.83
C VAL A 46 9.20 -12.69 -3.67
N ALA A 47 8.71 -11.48 -3.41
CA ALA A 47 7.28 -11.13 -3.46
C ALA A 47 7.00 -10.35 -4.76
N ALA A 48 6.30 -10.97 -5.71
CA ALA A 48 6.10 -10.37 -7.03
C ALA A 48 4.63 -10.34 -7.46
N ASN A 49 4.22 -9.25 -8.09
CA ASN A 49 2.89 -9.09 -8.70
C ASN A 49 1.72 -9.38 -7.76
N ASN A 50 1.92 -9.21 -6.44
CA ASN A 50 0.86 -9.38 -5.47
C ASN A 50 0.06 -8.09 -5.32
N TYR A 51 -1.16 -8.19 -4.79
CA TYR A 51 -1.99 -7.01 -4.66
C TYR A 51 -2.78 -6.96 -3.35
N VAL A 52 -3.09 -5.74 -2.93
CA VAL A 52 -4.04 -5.43 -1.87
C VAL A 52 -5.06 -4.44 -2.42
N THR A 53 -6.35 -4.73 -2.21
CA THR A 53 -7.45 -3.84 -2.56
C THR A 53 -8.26 -3.51 -1.31
N LEU A 54 -8.39 -2.22 -0.99
CA LEU A 54 -9.19 -1.71 0.11
C LEU A 54 -10.37 -0.92 -0.46
N THR A 55 -11.57 -1.44 -0.24
CA THR A 55 -12.82 -0.79 -0.62
C THR A 55 -13.63 -0.33 0.60
N GLY A 56 -13.21 -0.72 1.81
CA GLY A 56 -13.84 -0.38 3.08
C GLY A 56 -13.02 -0.93 4.25
N GLY A 57 -13.59 -0.89 5.45
CA GLY A 57 -12.94 -1.35 6.68
C GLY A 57 -11.99 -0.35 7.31
N THR A 58 -11.30 -0.78 8.36
CA THR A 58 -10.31 0.03 9.10
C THR A 58 -8.98 -0.70 9.16
N VAL A 59 -7.89 0.01 8.85
CA VAL A 59 -6.52 -0.46 9.01
C VAL A 59 -5.82 0.39 10.04
N ASP A 60 -5.21 -0.24 11.04
CA ASP A 60 -4.62 0.48 12.17
C ASP A 60 -3.12 0.74 12.02
N THR A 61 -2.38 -0.13 11.32
CA THR A 61 -0.92 -0.02 11.31
C THR A 61 -0.33 0.03 9.90
N GLU A 62 -0.56 -0.98 9.05
CA GLU A 62 0.18 -1.06 7.79
C GLU A 62 -0.57 -1.81 6.68
N VAL A 63 -0.33 -1.35 5.45
CA VAL A 63 -0.69 -2.06 4.21
C VAL A 63 0.54 -2.15 3.31
N ALA A 64 0.83 -3.33 2.76
CA ALA A 64 1.84 -3.46 1.70
C ALA A 64 1.41 -4.46 0.61
N GLY A 65 1.67 -4.12 -0.65
CA GLY A 65 1.40 -5.00 -1.78
C GLY A 65 2.19 -6.30 -1.70
N GLY A 66 3.46 -6.21 -1.29
CA GLY A 66 4.33 -7.36 -1.06
C GLY A 66 5.47 -7.05 -0.11
N VAL A 67 5.93 -8.04 0.65
CA VAL A 67 7.07 -7.93 1.57
C VAL A 67 8.04 -9.07 1.30
N GLY A 68 9.29 -8.75 0.98
CA GLY A 68 10.31 -9.76 0.67
C GLY A 68 11.71 -9.18 0.55
N TYR A 69 12.72 -10.04 0.38
CA TYR A 69 14.07 -9.60 0.07
C TYR A 69 14.11 -8.86 -1.28
N GLN A 70 13.37 -9.39 -2.26
CA GLN A 70 13.00 -8.68 -3.48
C GLN A 70 11.48 -8.53 -3.53
N ALA A 71 11.00 -7.31 -3.75
CA ALA A 71 9.58 -7.03 -3.85
C ALA A 71 9.31 -6.18 -5.10
N THR A 72 8.68 -6.77 -6.12
CA THR A 72 8.55 -6.14 -7.43
C THR A 72 7.17 -6.31 -8.04
N GLY A 73 6.69 -5.28 -8.75
CA GLY A 73 5.43 -5.33 -9.49
C GLY A 73 4.18 -5.42 -8.61
N ASN A 74 4.31 -5.20 -7.29
CA ASN A 74 3.17 -5.31 -6.39
C ASN A 74 2.28 -4.06 -6.47
N THR A 75 1.00 -4.24 -6.17
CA THR A 75 0.01 -3.15 -6.28
C THR A 75 -0.83 -3.02 -5.02
N VAL A 76 -1.01 -1.79 -4.55
CA VAL A 76 -2.00 -1.43 -3.53
C VAL A 76 -3.03 -0.50 -4.14
N THR A 77 -4.31 -0.82 -4.02
CA THR A 77 -5.41 0.04 -4.47
C THR A 77 -6.31 0.38 -3.28
N ILE A 78 -6.53 1.67 -3.03
CA ILE A 78 -7.35 2.16 -1.93
C ILE A 78 -8.42 3.07 -2.50
N SER A 79 -9.67 2.61 -2.47
CA SER A 79 -10.84 3.40 -2.87
C SER A 79 -11.80 3.68 -1.72
N GLY A 80 -11.70 2.94 -0.63
CA GLY A 80 -12.50 3.14 0.59
C GLY A 80 -11.74 2.73 1.84
N GLY A 81 -12.39 2.88 3.01
CA GLY A 81 -11.81 2.52 4.31
C GLY A 81 -11.20 3.69 5.07
N THR A 82 -10.77 3.41 6.28
CA THR A 82 -10.19 4.37 7.22
C THR A 82 -8.85 3.87 7.73
N PHE A 83 -7.90 4.78 7.88
CA PHE A 83 -6.60 4.52 8.48
C PHE A 83 -6.56 5.21 9.85
N SER A 84 -6.61 4.42 10.93
CA SER A 84 -6.90 4.92 12.28
C SER A 84 -5.72 4.90 13.25
N GLY A 85 -4.59 4.30 12.91
CA GLY A 85 -3.43 4.14 13.77
C GLY A 85 -3.05 5.40 14.54
N TYR A 86 -2.65 5.27 15.83
CA TYR A 86 -2.32 6.39 16.71
C TYR A 86 -1.22 7.29 16.14
N SER A 87 -0.21 6.70 15.52
CA SER A 87 0.89 7.40 14.83
C SER A 87 0.62 7.64 13.34
N GLY A 88 -0.61 7.31 12.85
CA GLY A 88 -0.90 7.14 11.44
C GLY A 88 -0.65 5.71 11.00
N ALA A 89 -1.13 5.34 9.84
CA ALA A 89 -0.84 4.05 9.23
C ALA A 89 0.02 4.24 7.98
N ASP A 90 0.89 3.28 7.70
CA ASP A 90 1.75 3.32 6.53
C ASP A 90 1.18 2.48 5.39
N VAL A 91 1.21 3.02 4.19
CA VAL A 91 0.86 2.32 2.95
C VAL A 91 2.09 2.22 2.08
N TYR A 92 2.51 1.01 1.77
CA TYR A 92 3.66 0.73 0.90
C TYR A 92 3.20 0.05 -0.39
N GLY A 93 3.68 0.50 -1.54
CA GLY A 93 3.60 -0.29 -2.77
C GLY A 93 4.20 -1.67 -2.55
N ALA A 94 5.39 -1.71 -1.92
CA ALA A 94 5.98 -2.92 -1.36
C ALA A 94 7.07 -2.58 -0.32
N LYS A 95 7.54 -3.62 0.40
CA LYS A 95 8.62 -3.50 1.39
C LYS A 95 9.71 -4.54 1.16
N THR A 96 10.96 -4.16 1.42
CA THR A 96 12.04 -5.12 1.57
C THR A 96 12.23 -5.52 3.02
N THR A 97 12.64 -6.78 3.23
CA THR A 97 13.10 -7.27 4.53
C THR A 97 14.54 -6.80 4.84
N GLY A 98 15.19 -6.09 3.89
CA GLY A 98 16.51 -5.51 4.06
C GLY A 98 17.67 -6.47 3.78
N GLY A 99 18.88 -5.95 3.88
CA GLY A 99 20.13 -6.67 3.66
C GLY A 99 20.78 -6.37 2.30
N PRO A 100 22.09 -6.69 2.15
CA PRO A 100 22.82 -6.46 0.89
C PRO A 100 22.18 -7.19 -0.29
N GLY A 101 21.92 -6.46 -1.38
CA GLY A 101 21.29 -6.99 -2.60
C GLY A 101 19.76 -7.07 -2.55
N SER A 102 19.13 -6.63 -1.47
CA SER A 102 17.67 -6.50 -1.44
C SER A 102 17.19 -5.40 -2.39
N SER A 103 15.98 -5.54 -2.93
CA SER A 103 15.42 -4.56 -3.87
C SER A 103 13.90 -4.45 -3.77
N VAL A 104 13.41 -3.23 -3.98
CA VAL A 104 11.96 -2.93 -4.11
C VAL A 104 11.79 -2.10 -5.37
N SER A 105 11.01 -2.58 -6.35
CA SER A 105 10.92 -1.88 -7.64
C SER A 105 9.60 -2.13 -8.36
N ASN A 106 9.23 -1.19 -9.24
CA ASN A 106 8.08 -1.29 -10.13
C ASN A 106 6.74 -1.49 -9.39
N ASN A 107 6.65 -1.05 -8.15
CA ASN A 107 5.42 -1.20 -7.37
C ASN A 107 4.48 -0.01 -7.59
N THR A 108 3.21 -0.24 -7.38
CA THR A 108 2.19 0.78 -7.67
C THR A 108 1.26 0.97 -6.47
N VAL A 109 0.99 2.23 -6.13
CA VAL A 109 -0.10 2.60 -5.23
C VAL A 109 -1.14 3.38 -6.03
N ASN A 110 -2.40 2.95 -5.97
CA ASN A 110 -3.54 3.61 -6.58
C ASN A 110 -4.41 4.22 -5.47
N LEU A 111 -4.60 5.52 -5.49
CA LEU A 111 -5.54 6.26 -4.64
C LEU A 111 -6.81 6.54 -5.46
N GLY A 112 -7.84 5.77 -5.20
CA GLY A 112 -9.08 5.69 -5.97
C GLY A 112 -9.18 4.43 -6.85
N ALA A 113 -10.41 4.00 -7.10
CA ALA A 113 -10.72 2.93 -8.04
C ALA A 113 -10.44 3.36 -9.49
N GLU A 114 -10.50 2.42 -10.43
CA GLU A 114 -10.23 2.71 -11.84
C GLU A 114 -11.26 3.69 -12.46
N ASP A 115 -12.49 3.64 -11.98
CA ASP A 115 -13.58 4.56 -12.37
C ASP A 115 -13.50 5.94 -11.67
N GLY A 116 -12.53 6.15 -10.78
CA GLY A 116 -12.35 7.38 -10.01
C GLY A 116 -13.13 7.41 -8.69
N THR A 117 -13.83 6.34 -8.32
CA THR A 117 -14.50 6.25 -7.02
C THR A 117 -13.50 6.31 -5.88
N TYR A 118 -13.74 7.21 -4.92
CA TYR A 118 -12.90 7.37 -3.74
C TYR A 118 -13.73 7.85 -2.54
N THR A 119 -13.69 7.07 -1.46
CA THR A 119 -14.38 7.35 -0.19
C THR A 119 -13.48 7.11 1.03
N ALA A 120 -12.19 6.83 0.81
CA ALA A 120 -11.28 6.51 1.90
C ALA A 120 -10.91 7.74 2.73
N ASN A 121 -10.64 7.52 4.02
CA ASN A 121 -10.03 8.51 4.90
C ASN A 121 -8.56 8.18 5.12
N LEU A 122 -7.68 8.82 4.35
CA LEU A 122 -6.23 8.68 4.41
C LEU A 122 -5.53 9.87 5.08
N SER A 123 -6.26 10.77 5.73
CA SER A 123 -5.71 12.03 6.27
C SER A 123 -4.58 11.84 7.30
N ARG A 124 -4.44 10.64 7.84
CA ARG A 124 -3.37 10.23 8.78
C ARG A 124 -2.41 9.21 8.18
N ALA A 125 -2.60 8.78 6.93
CA ALA A 125 -1.78 7.77 6.30
C ALA A 125 -0.56 8.39 5.61
N SER A 126 0.60 7.75 5.77
CA SER A 126 1.79 8.00 4.96
C SER A 126 1.82 7.03 3.79
N ILE A 127 2.01 7.55 2.59
CA ILE A 127 1.98 6.75 1.36
C ILE A 127 3.40 6.64 0.80
N HIS A 128 3.87 5.42 0.62
CA HIS A 128 5.24 5.12 0.21
C HIS A 128 5.27 4.21 -1.03
N GLY A 129 6.15 4.48 -1.96
CA GLY A 129 6.47 3.55 -3.04
C GLY A 129 7.16 2.30 -2.49
N ASP A 130 8.08 2.52 -1.55
CA ASP A 130 8.84 1.49 -0.83
C ASP A 130 9.33 1.99 0.53
N ASN A 131 9.98 1.11 1.30
CA ASN A 131 10.60 1.40 2.59
C ASN A 131 12.12 1.64 2.51
N SER A 132 12.66 1.93 1.33
CA SER A 132 14.10 2.16 1.17
C SER A 132 14.52 3.53 1.77
N THR A 133 15.70 3.57 2.37
CA THR A 133 16.28 4.77 2.99
C THR A 133 17.36 5.42 2.12
N GLY A 134 17.40 5.18 0.83
CA GLY A 134 18.43 5.74 -0.02
C GLY A 134 18.01 5.84 -1.47
N GLY A 135 17.89 7.00 -1.99
CA GLY A 135 17.64 7.53 -3.32
C GLY A 135 17.86 6.68 -4.59
N ALA A 136 17.74 5.36 -4.50
CA ALA A 136 17.73 4.49 -5.66
C ALA A 136 16.43 4.70 -6.44
N VAL A 137 16.51 4.92 -7.74
CA VAL A 137 15.35 4.98 -8.63
C VAL A 137 14.77 3.57 -8.73
N ASN A 138 13.65 3.35 -8.08
CA ASN A 138 13.03 2.03 -7.99
C ASN A 138 11.83 1.88 -8.93
N ASN A 139 11.53 2.91 -9.74
CA ASN A 139 10.44 2.93 -10.71
C ASN A 139 9.05 2.69 -10.07
N ASN A 140 8.88 3.11 -8.80
CA ASN A 140 7.60 3.00 -8.10
C ASN A 140 6.65 4.12 -8.57
N THR A 141 5.36 3.80 -8.66
CA THR A 141 4.34 4.67 -9.25
C THR A 141 3.22 4.99 -8.27
N LEU A 142 2.88 6.26 -8.12
CA LEU A 142 1.65 6.71 -7.48
C LEU A 142 0.64 7.13 -8.56
N ASN A 143 -0.52 6.48 -8.58
CA ASN A 143 -1.66 6.90 -9.38
C ASN A 143 -2.71 7.57 -8.48
N VAL A 144 -3.03 8.81 -8.75
CA VAL A 144 -4.13 9.56 -8.12
C VAL A 144 -5.30 9.55 -9.09
N ARG A 145 -6.39 8.86 -8.72
CA ARG A 145 -7.54 8.59 -9.61
C ARG A 145 -8.82 9.29 -9.18
N GLY A 146 -8.90 9.70 -7.91
CA GLY A 146 -10.05 10.40 -7.34
C GLY A 146 -9.76 11.87 -7.05
N LYS A 147 -10.73 12.56 -6.46
CA LYS A 147 -10.61 13.93 -5.95
C LYS A 147 -10.84 14.00 -4.45
N GLY A 148 -10.38 15.08 -3.82
CA GLY A 148 -10.52 15.29 -2.38
C GLY A 148 -9.68 14.35 -1.53
N ILE A 149 -8.68 13.69 -2.12
CA ILE A 149 -7.79 12.78 -1.42
C ILE A 149 -6.87 13.62 -0.52
N THR A 150 -6.83 13.30 0.76
CA THR A 150 -5.92 13.92 1.71
C THR A 150 -5.07 12.85 2.37
N VAL A 151 -3.74 13.03 2.37
CA VAL A 151 -2.77 12.14 3.00
C VAL A 151 -1.85 12.91 3.92
N TYR A 152 -1.19 12.23 4.86
CA TYR A 152 -0.20 12.85 5.74
C TYR A 152 1.12 13.13 4.99
N SER A 153 1.63 12.14 4.26
CA SER A 153 2.85 12.29 3.47
C SER A 153 2.86 11.37 2.24
N VAL A 154 3.73 11.69 1.27
CA VAL A 154 4.00 10.87 0.08
C VAL A 154 5.50 10.76 -0.13
N ASN A 155 6.04 9.55 -0.20
CA ASN A 155 7.47 9.30 -0.25
C ASN A 155 7.85 8.16 -1.21
N ASN A 156 9.07 8.17 -1.73
CA ASN A 156 9.70 7.07 -2.46
C ASN A 156 8.94 6.63 -3.74
N PHE A 157 8.39 7.59 -4.46
CA PHE A 157 7.84 7.38 -5.79
C PHE A 157 8.69 8.07 -6.85
N ASP A 158 8.90 7.41 -7.97
CA ASP A 158 9.59 7.96 -9.15
C ASP A 158 8.61 8.54 -10.17
N LYS A 159 7.35 8.06 -10.13
CA LYS A 159 6.29 8.47 -11.05
C LYS A 159 5.02 8.86 -10.32
N TYR A 160 4.43 9.97 -10.74
CA TYR A 160 3.16 10.48 -10.26
C TYR A 160 2.20 10.65 -11.44
N ASN A 161 1.11 9.90 -11.45
CA ASN A 161 0.09 9.99 -12.49
C ASN A 161 -1.21 10.51 -11.90
N PHE A 162 -1.66 11.67 -12.36
CA PHE A 162 -2.97 12.20 -12.05
C PHE A 162 -3.93 11.82 -13.19
N LYS A 163 -4.83 10.87 -12.91
CA LYS A 163 -5.78 10.36 -13.92
C LYS A 163 -7.07 11.16 -13.87
N LEU A 164 -7.24 12.08 -14.81
CA LEU A 164 -8.47 12.83 -14.97
C LEU A 164 -9.57 11.92 -15.52
N ASN A 165 -10.74 12.00 -14.93
CA ASN A 165 -11.96 11.32 -15.36
C ASN A 165 -13.15 12.28 -15.32
N ASN A 166 -14.32 11.86 -15.75
CA ASN A 166 -15.51 12.70 -15.84
C ASN A 166 -16.03 13.23 -14.49
N ASN A 167 -15.53 12.70 -13.36
CA ASN A 167 -15.91 13.13 -12.02
C ASN A 167 -15.02 14.27 -11.48
N ILE A 168 -13.96 14.66 -12.24
CA ILE A 168 -13.02 15.70 -11.85
C ILE A 168 -13.25 16.93 -12.70
N GLY A 169 -13.75 17.99 -12.08
CA GLY A 169 -14.08 19.25 -12.75
C GLY A 169 -13.05 20.35 -12.49
N SER A 170 -13.28 21.49 -13.13
CA SER A 170 -12.49 22.71 -12.89
C SER A 170 -12.60 23.14 -11.44
N GLY A 171 -11.45 23.37 -10.79
CA GLY A 171 -11.39 23.76 -9.38
C GLY A 171 -11.34 22.61 -8.38
N ASP A 172 -11.49 21.36 -8.82
CA ASP A 172 -11.31 20.19 -7.93
C ASP A 172 -9.84 20.00 -7.57
N THR A 173 -9.57 19.70 -6.31
CA THR A 173 -8.26 19.25 -5.82
C THR A 173 -8.24 17.72 -5.80
N MET A 174 -7.28 17.10 -6.48
CA MET A 174 -7.14 15.66 -6.50
C MET A 174 -6.41 15.14 -5.25
N LEU A 175 -5.28 15.76 -4.89
CA LEU A 175 -4.44 15.32 -3.77
C LEU A 175 -4.00 16.51 -2.93
N THR A 176 -4.17 16.38 -1.61
CA THR A 176 -3.61 17.28 -0.59
C THR A 176 -2.64 16.49 0.29
N ILE A 177 -1.44 16.99 0.49
CA ILE A 177 -0.43 16.48 1.42
C ILE A 177 -0.34 17.47 2.58
N ARG A 178 -0.37 16.99 3.83
CA ARG A 178 -0.40 17.82 5.05
C ARG A 178 0.97 18.05 5.64
#